data_c51d63106d7853b7545f21539b55c2c5
#
_entry.id   c51d63106d7853b7545f21539b55c2c5
#
_cell.length_a   1.000
_cell.length_b   1.000
_cell.length_c   1.000
_cell.angle_alpha   90.00
_cell.angle_beta   90.00
_cell.angle_gamma   90.00
#
_symmetry.space_group_name_H-M   'P 1'
#
loop_
_entity.id
_entity.type
_entity.pdbx_description
1 polymer ?
#
loop_
_entity_poly.entity_id
_entity_poly.type
_entity_poly.pdbx_seq_one_letter_code
_entity_poly.pdbx_strand_id
1 'polypeptide(L)'
;MKTLQQVTRDIREFRIQGANQIALYSLCFLKKIALCHGFGLKFKTASQHLERVRPTAVVLHNCIQIINTSQKISTVDTLINTLHNIGEKEAVYSAKIIKNGSTIITYCHSGEAMSFIKHAWIKHKKRFSVIACETEPLEQGVRTAKELAKVGIPVTLIDDNAIGFFIKHADMAIVGADALRKEGLVNKIGTSLLAQAANGAAKPFYVIASSLKIDRRRKFEIEERPANEIYRKIINKKGLERIKIRNPAFDITPWKYVTAVINEEGILTKNQLRKIL
;
A
#
# COMPACT_ATOMS: atom_id res chain seq x y z
N MET A 1 -17.85 -13.99 -18.41
CA MET A 1 -17.31 -12.62 -18.20
C MET A 1 -17.80 -12.14 -16.85
N LYS A 2 -16.92 -11.59 -15.94
CA LYS A 2 -17.42 -11.04 -14.66
C LYS A 2 -18.30 -9.80 -14.93
N THR A 3 -19.37 -9.67 -14.17
CA THR A 3 -20.25 -8.49 -14.22
C THR A 3 -19.69 -7.37 -13.34
N LEU A 4 -20.17 -6.13 -13.52
CA LEU A 4 -19.80 -5.00 -12.63
C LEU A 4 -20.13 -5.32 -11.16
N GLN A 5 -21.26 -5.99 -10.90
CA GLN A 5 -21.64 -6.41 -9.56
C GLN A 5 -20.66 -7.42 -8.94
N GLN A 6 -20.16 -8.38 -9.73
CA GLN A 6 -19.14 -9.32 -9.28
C GLN A 6 -17.82 -8.64 -8.96
N VAL A 7 -17.35 -7.72 -9.83
CA VAL A 7 -16.13 -6.94 -9.59
C VAL A 7 -16.27 -6.08 -8.33
N THR A 8 -17.41 -5.42 -8.18
CA THR A 8 -17.73 -4.62 -6.99
C THR A 8 -17.69 -5.46 -5.70
N ARG A 9 -18.30 -6.65 -5.73
CA ARG A 9 -18.32 -7.58 -4.60
C ARG A 9 -16.92 -8.02 -4.24
N ASP A 10 -16.11 -8.44 -5.22
CA ASP A 10 -14.73 -8.91 -4.99
C ASP A 10 -13.87 -7.84 -4.31
N ILE A 11 -14.07 -6.55 -4.64
CA ILE A 11 -13.37 -5.43 -4.01
C ILE A 11 -13.91 -5.16 -2.59
N ARG A 12 -15.23 -5.11 -2.40
CA ARG A 12 -15.86 -4.85 -1.10
C ARG A 12 -15.59 -5.93 -0.07
N GLU A 13 -15.62 -7.20 -0.48
CA GLU A 13 -15.37 -8.35 0.38
C GLU A 13 -13.88 -8.65 0.57
N PHE A 14 -12.99 -7.73 0.13
CA PHE A 14 -11.53 -7.88 0.28
C PHE A 14 -10.94 -9.14 -0.33
N ARG A 15 -11.61 -9.73 -1.34
CA ARG A 15 -11.04 -10.80 -2.17
C ARG A 15 -9.87 -10.26 -3.01
N ILE A 16 -9.92 -8.97 -3.36
CA ILE A 16 -8.86 -8.22 -4.01
C ILE A 16 -8.39 -7.12 -3.05
N GLN A 17 -7.10 -7.15 -2.67
CA GLN A 17 -6.49 -6.23 -1.72
C GLN A 17 -5.25 -5.57 -2.32
N GLY A 18 -4.88 -4.41 -1.78
CA GLY A 18 -3.75 -3.59 -2.23
C GLY A 18 -4.10 -2.65 -3.38
N ALA A 19 -3.60 -1.41 -3.31
CA ALA A 19 -3.99 -0.33 -4.22
C ALA A 19 -3.77 -0.69 -5.70
N ASN A 20 -2.60 -1.27 -6.04
CA ASN A 20 -2.27 -1.67 -7.42
C ASN A 20 -3.12 -2.84 -7.91
N GLN A 21 -3.41 -3.82 -7.03
CA GLN A 21 -4.22 -4.99 -7.41
C GLN A 21 -5.67 -4.60 -7.68
N ILE A 22 -6.24 -3.70 -6.87
CA ILE A 22 -7.58 -3.15 -7.08
C ILE A 22 -7.64 -2.39 -8.41
N ALA A 23 -6.65 -1.54 -8.69
CA ALA A 23 -6.56 -0.80 -9.94
C ALA A 23 -6.44 -1.76 -11.14
N LEU A 24 -5.50 -2.70 -11.11
CA LEU A 24 -5.29 -3.68 -12.17
C LEU A 24 -6.56 -4.49 -12.47
N TYR A 25 -7.19 -5.02 -11.43
CA TYR A 25 -8.43 -5.79 -11.57
C TYR A 25 -9.56 -4.98 -12.18
N SER A 26 -9.72 -3.72 -11.73
CA SER A 26 -10.71 -2.79 -12.26
C SER A 26 -10.43 -2.39 -13.70
N LEU A 27 -9.16 -2.11 -14.05
CA LEU A 27 -8.76 -1.74 -15.41
C LEU A 27 -8.95 -2.89 -16.40
N CYS A 28 -8.66 -4.14 -16.02
CA CYS A 28 -8.94 -5.31 -16.84
C CYS A 28 -10.43 -5.46 -17.15
N PHE A 29 -11.32 -5.12 -16.21
CA PHE A 29 -12.76 -5.08 -16.45
C PHE A 29 -13.18 -3.89 -17.33
N LEU A 30 -12.70 -2.67 -17.02
CA LEU A 30 -13.00 -1.46 -17.77
C LEU A 30 -12.49 -1.52 -19.22
N LYS A 31 -11.33 -2.15 -19.46
CA LYS A 31 -10.82 -2.42 -20.82
C LYS A 31 -11.84 -3.17 -21.67
N LYS A 32 -12.47 -4.22 -21.11
CA LYS A 32 -13.49 -5.02 -21.81
C LYS A 32 -14.71 -4.16 -22.18
N ILE A 33 -15.16 -3.28 -21.27
CA ILE A 33 -16.24 -2.34 -21.57
C ILE A 33 -15.83 -1.39 -22.68
N ALA A 34 -14.60 -0.83 -22.63
CA ALA A 34 -14.11 0.09 -23.65
C ALA A 34 -13.98 -0.55 -25.03
N LEU A 35 -13.54 -1.81 -25.11
CA LEU A 35 -13.46 -2.58 -26.35
C LEU A 35 -14.83 -2.82 -26.99
N CYS A 36 -15.86 -3.12 -26.16
CA CYS A 36 -17.20 -3.41 -26.66
C CYS A 36 -18.06 -2.16 -26.94
N HIS A 37 -17.85 -1.08 -26.18
CA HIS A 37 -18.77 0.06 -26.14
C HIS A 37 -18.08 1.42 -26.23
N GLY A 38 -16.75 1.46 -26.44
CA GLY A 38 -15.96 2.68 -26.38
C GLY A 38 -15.93 3.33 -25.00
N PHE A 39 -15.53 4.59 -24.93
CA PHE A 39 -15.40 5.37 -23.69
C PHE A 39 -16.64 6.22 -23.36
N GLY A 40 -17.81 5.84 -23.92
CA GLY A 40 -19.08 6.51 -23.72
C GLY A 40 -19.73 6.30 -22.36
N LEU A 41 -21.07 6.43 -22.29
CA LEU A 41 -21.83 6.42 -21.04
C LEU A 41 -21.60 5.14 -20.22
N LYS A 42 -21.57 3.97 -20.84
CA LYS A 42 -21.38 2.68 -20.15
C LYS A 42 -20.02 2.62 -19.43
N PHE A 43 -18.95 3.09 -20.10
CA PHE A 43 -17.62 3.16 -19.49
C PHE A 43 -17.60 4.14 -18.33
N LYS A 44 -18.12 5.36 -18.53
CA LYS A 44 -18.19 6.40 -17.48
C LYS A 44 -18.97 5.95 -16.26
N THR A 45 -20.12 5.33 -16.44
CA THR A 45 -20.94 4.80 -15.33
C THR A 45 -20.19 3.71 -14.57
N ALA A 46 -19.54 2.76 -15.27
CA ALA A 46 -18.80 1.68 -14.63
C ALA A 46 -17.56 2.20 -13.88
N SER A 47 -16.79 3.12 -14.46
CA SER A 47 -15.61 3.71 -13.83
C SER A 47 -15.97 4.50 -12.56
N GLN A 48 -17.00 5.37 -12.63
CA GLN A 48 -17.50 6.11 -11.46
C GLN A 48 -18.02 5.19 -10.36
N HIS A 49 -18.68 4.10 -10.75
CA HIS A 49 -19.14 3.10 -9.76
C HIS A 49 -17.96 2.46 -9.02
N LEU A 50 -16.92 2.02 -9.74
CA LEU A 50 -15.73 1.39 -9.15
C LEU A 50 -14.94 2.35 -8.25
N GLU A 51 -14.82 3.64 -8.61
CA GLU A 51 -14.23 4.67 -7.76
C GLU A 51 -14.98 4.82 -6.42
N ARG A 52 -16.31 4.79 -6.45
CA ARG A 52 -17.15 4.90 -5.24
C ARG A 52 -17.11 3.64 -4.35
N VAL A 53 -16.79 2.49 -4.91
CA VAL A 53 -16.68 1.24 -4.14
C VAL A 53 -15.57 1.33 -3.11
N ARG A 54 -14.46 2.00 -3.46
CA ARG A 54 -13.33 2.21 -2.57
C ARG A 54 -12.68 3.58 -2.80
N PRO A 55 -13.20 4.64 -2.17
CA PRO A 55 -12.74 6.02 -2.37
C PRO A 55 -11.25 6.22 -2.03
N THR A 56 -10.69 5.38 -1.17
CA THR A 56 -9.27 5.37 -0.79
C THR A 56 -8.35 4.71 -1.82
N ALA A 57 -8.90 4.07 -2.88
CA ALA A 57 -8.10 3.46 -3.94
C ALA A 57 -7.56 4.52 -4.92
N VAL A 58 -6.57 5.29 -4.49
CA VAL A 58 -5.97 6.42 -5.23
C VAL A 58 -5.43 6.00 -6.59
N VAL A 59 -4.76 4.85 -6.67
CA VAL A 59 -4.21 4.32 -7.93
C VAL A 59 -5.30 4.12 -8.98
N LEU A 60 -6.44 3.54 -8.59
CA LEU A 60 -7.59 3.35 -9.49
C LEU A 60 -8.13 4.70 -9.96
N HIS A 61 -8.32 5.66 -9.03
CA HIS A 61 -8.76 7.02 -9.36
C HIS A 61 -7.83 7.66 -10.40
N ASN A 62 -6.53 7.70 -10.14
CA ASN A 62 -5.57 8.32 -11.04
C ASN A 62 -5.55 7.64 -12.42
N CYS A 63 -5.60 6.31 -12.49
CA CYS A 63 -5.71 5.59 -13.74
C CYS A 63 -6.98 5.95 -14.53
N ILE A 64 -8.13 6.05 -13.86
CA ILE A 64 -9.39 6.44 -14.51
C ILE A 64 -9.31 7.87 -15.04
N GLN A 65 -8.71 8.82 -14.30
CA GLN A 65 -8.52 10.20 -14.78
C GLN A 65 -7.64 10.24 -16.06
N ILE A 66 -6.54 9.49 -16.09
CA ILE A 66 -5.66 9.37 -17.25
C ILE A 66 -6.43 8.79 -18.45
N ILE A 67 -7.24 7.75 -18.25
CA ILE A 67 -8.05 7.13 -19.30
C ILE A 67 -9.13 8.09 -19.80
N ASN A 68 -9.82 8.80 -18.91
CA ASN A 68 -10.86 9.77 -19.28
C ASN A 68 -10.32 10.92 -20.14
N THR A 69 -9.06 11.32 -19.90
CA THR A 69 -8.39 12.35 -20.71
C THR A 69 -8.01 11.83 -22.10
N SER A 70 -7.44 10.61 -22.17
CA SER A 70 -6.90 10.06 -23.43
C SER A 70 -7.96 9.41 -24.31
N GLN A 71 -8.92 8.73 -23.72
CA GLN A 71 -9.96 7.90 -24.36
C GLN A 71 -9.40 6.91 -25.40
N LYS A 72 -8.24 6.28 -25.10
CA LYS A 72 -7.56 5.33 -25.97
C LYS A 72 -7.36 3.98 -25.27
N ILE A 73 -7.60 2.88 -25.99
CA ILE A 73 -7.33 1.52 -25.52
C ILE A 73 -5.84 1.33 -25.21
N SER A 74 -4.95 1.90 -26.03
CA SER A 74 -3.52 1.85 -25.81
C SER A 74 -3.10 2.45 -24.45
N THR A 75 -3.78 3.50 -23.99
CA THR A 75 -3.55 4.08 -22.65
C THR A 75 -3.94 3.09 -21.55
N VAL A 76 -5.07 2.39 -21.71
CA VAL A 76 -5.49 1.35 -20.74
C VAL A 76 -4.45 0.24 -20.67
N ASP A 77 -3.94 -0.21 -21.84
CA ASP A 77 -2.91 -1.24 -21.92
C ASP A 77 -1.59 -0.79 -21.29
N THR A 78 -1.18 0.44 -21.55
CA THR A 78 0.01 1.02 -20.92
C THR A 78 -0.11 1.05 -19.40
N LEU A 79 -1.27 1.47 -18.87
CA LEU A 79 -1.50 1.49 -17.41
C LEU A 79 -1.50 0.10 -16.80
N ILE A 80 -2.13 -0.88 -17.45
CA ILE A 80 -2.11 -2.29 -17.02
C ILE A 80 -0.66 -2.81 -16.97
N ASN A 81 0.12 -2.58 -18.03
CA ASN A 81 1.52 -2.98 -18.07
C ASN A 81 2.37 -2.26 -17.04
N THR A 82 2.11 -0.97 -16.80
CA THR A 82 2.77 -0.19 -15.74
C THR A 82 2.50 -0.80 -14.38
N LEU A 83 1.24 -1.09 -14.04
CA LEU A 83 0.86 -1.68 -12.76
C LEU A 83 1.46 -3.08 -12.54
N HIS A 84 1.65 -3.86 -13.61
CA HIS A 84 2.34 -5.15 -13.51
C HIS A 84 3.84 -5.01 -13.20
N ASN A 85 4.50 -3.99 -13.74
CA ASN A 85 5.95 -3.86 -13.69
C ASN A 85 6.47 -2.81 -12.69
N ILE A 86 5.58 -2.07 -12.02
CA ILE A 86 5.96 -0.91 -11.20
C ILE A 86 6.86 -1.32 -10.03
N GLY A 87 6.54 -2.43 -9.37
CA GLY A 87 7.35 -2.94 -8.27
C GLY A 87 8.77 -3.36 -8.69
N GLU A 88 8.95 -3.83 -9.91
CA GLU A 88 10.29 -4.15 -10.46
C GLU A 88 11.09 -2.87 -10.73
N LYS A 89 10.45 -1.83 -11.27
CA LYS A 89 11.10 -0.53 -11.52
C LYS A 89 11.58 0.15 -10.25
N GLU A 90 10.77 0.12 -9.20
CA GLU A 90 11.14 0.63 -7.88
C GLU A 90 12.27 -0.19 -7.25
N ALA A 91 12.20 -1.51 -7.43
CA ALA A 91 13.09 -2.46 -6.79
C ALA A 91 14.55 -2.37 -7.26
N VAL A 92 14.85 -1.78 -8.43
CA VAL A 92 16.23 -1.56 -8.89
C VAL A 92 17.04 -0.68 -7.94
N TYR A 93 16.35 0.19 -7.17
CA TYR A 93 16.99 1.05 -6.18
C TYR A 93 17.30 0.35 -4.86
N SER A 94 16.83 -0.88 -4.66
CA SER A 94 16.94 -1.61 -3.38
C SER A 94 18.39 -1.81 -2.95
N ALA A 95 19.32 -2.05 -3.89
CA ALA A 95 20.75 -2.22 -3.58
C ALA A 95 21.41 -0.96 -3.00
N LYS A 96 20.88 0.24 -3.31
CA LYS A 96 21.38 1.52 -2.77
C LYS A 96 20.95 1.73 -1.32
N ILE A 97 19.81 1.18 -0.93
CA ILE A 97 19.19 1.36 0.39
C ILE A 97 19.58 0.21 1.32
N ILE A 98 19.39 -1.04 0.87
CA ILE A 98 19.59 -2.24 1.69
C ILE A 98 21.03 -2.72 1.57
N LYS A 99 21.75 -2.76 2.69
CA LYS A 99 23.12 -3.23 2.79
C LYS A 99 23.19 -4.63 3.37
N ASN A 100 24.34 -5.32 3.16
CA ASN A 100 24.60 -6.59 3.83
C ASN A 100 24.66 -6.40 5.34
N GLY A 101 24.11 -7.34 6.09
CA GLY A 101 24.09 -7.34 7.56
C GLY A 101 22.98 -6.46 8.17
N SER A 102 22.26 -5.66 7.35
CA SER A 102 21.21 -4.80 7.91
C SER A 102 19.99 -5.57 8.40
N THR A 103 19.28 -4.99 9.35
CA THR A 103 17.97 -5.44 9.84
C THR A 103 16.92 -4.41 9.44
N ILE A 104 15.90 -4.84 8.71
CA ILE A 104 14.80 -4.00 8.22
C ILE A 104 13.60 -4.25 9.10
N ILE A 105 12.91 -3.20 9.58
CA ILE A 105 11.57 -3.34 10.16
C ILE A 105 10.51 -2.91 9.13
N THR A 106 9.45 -3.71 9.00
CA THR A 106 8.37 -3.43 8.03
C THR A 106 7.00 -3.58 8.67
N TYR A 107 6.01 -2.92 8.06
CA TYR A 107 4.63 -2.88 8.54
C TYR A 107 3.65 -3.13 7.40
N CYS A 108 2.62 -3.93 7.65
CA CYS A 108 1.60 -4.32 6.69
C CYS A 108 2.14 -5.19 5.53
N HIS A 109 1.32 -5.38 4.49
CA HIS A 109 1.67 -6.13 3.29
C HIS A 109 1.52 -5.24 2.06
N SER A 110 2.62 -4.69 1.57
CA SER A 110 2.67 -3.89 0.36
C SER A 110 3.39 -4.64 -0.76
N GLY A 111 2.74 -4.82 -1.91
CA GLY A 111 3.35 -5.49 -3.06
C GLY A 111 4.63 -4.78 -3.54
N GLU A 112 4.67 -3.44 -3.53
CA GLU A 112 5.85 -2.66 -3.91
C GLU A 112 6.98 -2.83 -2.89
N ALA A 113 6.71 -2.66 -1.58
CA ALA A 113 7.71 -2.88 -0.54
C ALA A 113 8.24 -4.33 -0.55
N MET A 114 7.36 -5.31 -0.77
CA MET A 114 7.72 -6.73 -0.90
C MET A 114 8.61 -6.98 -2.11
N SER A 115 8.28 -6.40 -3.28
CA SER A 115 9.11 -6.47 -4.48
C SER A 115 10.49 -5.87 -4.23
N PHE A 116 10.54 -4.71 -3.59
CA PHE A 116 11.78 -4.01 -3.24
C PHE A 116 12.70 -4.84 -2.33
N ILE A 117 12.16 -5.38 -1.24
CA ILE A 117 12.91 -6.21 -0.27
C ILE A 117 13.39 -7.51 -0.93
N LYS A 118 12.49 -8.24 -1.62
CA LYS A 118 12.84 -9.48 -2.30
C LYS A 118 13.87 -9.29 -3.41
N HIS A 119 13.79 -8.19 -4.15
CA HIS A 119 14.76 -7.87 -5.21
C HIS A 119 16.18 -7.69 -4.67
N ALA A 120 16.34 -7.00 -3.53
CA ALA A 120 17.64 -6.88 -2.87
C ALA A 120 18.24 -8.26 -2.53
N TRP A 121 17.42 -9.17 -2.03
CA TRP A 121 17.86 -10.53 -1.68
C TRP A 121 18.17 -11.40 -2.90
N ILE A 122 17.24 -11.47 -3.86
CA ILE A 122 17.30 -12.40 -4.97
C ILE A 122 18.24 -11.90 -6.07
N LYS A 123 18.06 -10.63 -6.51
CA LYS A 123 18.79 -10.07 -7.66
C LYS A 123 20.13 -9.47 -7.27
N HIS A 124 20.15 -8.72 -6.18
CA HIS A 124 21.37 -8.07 -5.71
C HIS A 124 22.20 -8.91 -4.73
N LYS A 125 21.72 -10.14 -4.41
CA LYS A 125 22.39 -11.09 -3.51
C LYS A 125 22.74 -10.50 -2.14
N LYS A 126 21.99 -9.50 -1.68
CA LYS A 126 22.18 -8.92 -0.35
C LYS A 126 21.74 -9.92 0.72
N ARG A 127 22.42 -9.90 1.87
CA ARG A 127 22.08 -10.73 3.03
C ARG A 127 21.74 -9.81 4.20
N PHE A 128 20.53 -9.94 4.69
CA PHE A 128 19.95 -9.08 5.74
C PHE A 128 18.81 -9.84 6.43
N SER A 129 18.27 -9.30 7.51
CA SER A 129 17.10 -9.83 8.20
C SER A 129 15.94 -8.85 8.17
N VAL A 130 14.72 -9.35 8.43
CA VAL A 130 13.51 -8.53 8.48
C VAL A 130 12.77 -8.77 9.78
N ILE A 131 12.35 -7.69 10.43
CA ILE A 131 11.37 -7.68 11.51
C ILE A 131 10.04 -7.28 10.89
N ALA A 132 9.05 -8.16 10.91
CA ALA A 132 7.71 -7.91 10.39
C ALA A 132 6.74 -7.71 11.56
N CYS A 133 6.06 -6.57 11.63
CA CYS A 133 4.95 -6.36 12.56
C CYS A 133 3.73 -7.13 12.06
N GLU A 134 2.94 -7.77 12.94
CA GLU A 134 1.82 -8.61 12.51
C GLU A 134 0.68 -7.83 11.85
N THR A 135 0.55 -6.57 12.17
CA THR A 135 -0.38 -5.61 11.54
C THR A 135 -1.85 -5.97 11.80
N GLU A 136 -2.25 -5.79 13.04
CA GLU A 136 -3.64 -5.97 13.47
C GLU A 136 -4.60 -4.91 12.82
N PRO A 137 -5.89 -5.20 12.75
CA PRO A 137 -6.58 -6.43 13.19
C PRO A 137 -6.62 -7.55 12.14
N LEU A 138 -6.06 -7.38 10.94
CA LEU A 138 -6.18 -8.34 9.82
C LEU A 138 -4.91 -9.15 9.54
N GLU A 139 -3.87 -9.00 10.37
CA GLU A 139 -2.64 -9.81 10.33
C GLU A 139 -1.91 -9.79 8.97
N GLN A 140 -1.95 -8.64 8.24
CA GLN A 140 -1.30 -8.57 6.93
C GLN A 140 0.23 -8.77 7.03
N GLY A 141 0.86 -8.41 8.14
CA GLY A 141 2.28 -8.63 8.39
C GLY A 141 2.66 -10.10 8.50
N VAL A 142 1.74 -10.96 8.97
CA VAL A 142 1.93 -12.43 8.94
C VAL A 142 2.08 -12.94 7.52
N ARG A 143 1.30 -12.40 6.58
CA ARG A 143 1.46 -12.70 5.14
C ARG A 143 2.83 -12.25 4.64
N THR A 144 3.27 -11.03 5.01
CA THR A 144 4.60 -10.49 4.68
C THR A 144 5.69 -11.41 5.18
N ALA A 145 5.65 -11.81 6.45
CA ALA A 145 6.63 -12.73 7.05
C ALA A 145 6.71 -14.07 6.28
N LYS A 146 5.56 -14.68 5.98
CA LYS A 146 5.50 -15.92 5.21
C LYS A 146 6.10 -15.80 3.80
N GLU A 147 5.82 -14.69 3.08
CA GLU A 147 6.35 -14.49 1.74
C GLU A 147 7.87 -14.24 1.72
N LEU A 148 8.40 -13.51 2.70
CA LEU A 148 9.83 -13.25 2.82
C LEU A 148 10.59 -14.53 3.23
N ALA A 149 10.06 -15.29 4.18
CA ALA A 149 10.65 -16.56 4.60
C ALA A 149 10.71 -17.57 3.46
N LYS A 150 9.70 -17.64 2.57
CA LYS A 150 9.69 -18.52 1.39
C LYS A 150 10.88 -18.29 0.44
N VAL A 151 11.41 -17.08 0.37
CA VAL A 151 12.58 -16.76 -0.47
C VAL A 151 13.89 -16.82 0.30
N GLY A 152 13.86 -17.31 1.55
CA GLY A 152 15.05 -17.56 2.37
C GLY A 152 15.53 -16.35 3.17
N ILE A 153 14.75 -15.27 3.27
CA ILE A 153 15.07 -14.14 4.13
C ILE A 153 14.78 -14.50 5.60
N PRO A 154 15.72 -14.35 6.53
CA PRO A 154 15.45 -14.50 7.97
C PRO A 154 14.42 -13.47 8.42
N VAL A 155 13.31 -13.93 9.03
CA VAL A 155 12.22 -13.05 9.48
C VAL A 155 11.93 -13.27 10.96
N THR A 156 11.81 -12.17 11.70
CA THR A 156 11.24 -12.15 13.06
C THR A 156 9.87 -11.51 12.98
N LEU A 157 8.82 -12.23 13.35
CA LEU A 157 7.46 -11.69 13.46
C LEU A 157 7.26 -11.15 14.88
N ILE A 158 6.72 -9.94 14.99
CA ILE A 158 6.47 -9.27 16.26
C ILE A 158 5.03 -8.75 16.34
N ASP A 159 4.50 -8.66 17.56
CA ASP A 159 3.29 -7.90 17.87
C ASP A 159 3.50 -6.39 17.57
N ASP A 160 2.46 -5.69 17.14
CA ASP A 160 2.54 -4.27 16.81
C ASP A 160 2.95 -3.39 17.99
N ASN A 161 2.59 -3.78 19.23
CA ASN A 161 2.98 -3.04 20.43
C ASN A 161 4.47 -3.20 20.77
N ALA A 162 5.14 -4.21 20.22
CA ALA A 162 6.57 -4.44 20.41
C ALA A 162 7.47 -3.54 19.55
N ILE A 163 6.91 -2.69 18.66
CA ILE A 163 7.66 -1.76 17.79
C ILE A 163 8.67 -0.96 18.61
N GLY A 164 8.26 -0.37 19.73
CA GLY A 164 9.14 0.45 20.58
C GLY A 164 10.34 -0.31 21.14
N PHE A 165 10.20 -1.62 21.41
CA PHE A 165 11.30 -2.46 21.85
C PHE A 165 12.23 -2.85 20.69
N PHE A 166 11.68 -3.23 19.54
CA PHE A 166 12.45 -3.77 18.43
C PHE A 166 13.07 -2.72 17.50
N ILE A 167 12.58 -1.48 17.49
CA ILE A 167 13.07 -0.43 16.57
C ILE A 167 14.58 -0.15 16.75
N LYS A 168 15.10 -0.25 17.96
CA LYS A 168 16.54 -0.07 18.24
C LYS A 168 17.41 -1.14 17.59
N HIS A 169 16.86 -2.32 17.33
CA HIS A 169 17.54 -3.45 16.68
C HIS A 169 17.42 -3.40 15.15
N ALA A 170 16.62 -2.51 14.60
CA ALA A 170 16.53 -2.28 13.17
C ALA A 170 17.50 -1.18 12.72
N ASP A 171 17.99 -1.29 11.49
CA ASP A 171 18.82 -0.26 10.86
C ASP A 171 17.96 0.74 10.07
N MET A 172 16.79 0.29 9.62
CA MET A 172 15.85 1.11 8.85
C MET A 172 14.44 0.54 8.89
N ALA A 173 13.46 1.40 8.65
CA ALA A 173 12.09 1.00 8.35
C ALA A 173 11.83 1.10 6.85
N ILE A 174 11.15 0.09 6.26
CA ILE A 174 10.69 0.09 4.86
C ILE A 174 9.21 -0.28 4.84
N VAL A 175 8.38 0.60 4.31
CA VAL A 175 6.93 0.40 4.20
C VAL A 175 6.42 0.76 2.80
N GLY A 176 5.20 0.35 2.48
CA GLY A 176 4.48 0.84 1.31
C GLY A 176 3.67 2.10 1.58
N ALA A 177 2.78 2.44 0.64
CA ALA A 177 1.79 3.49 0.78
C ALA A 177 0.47 3.10 0.12
N ASP A 178 -0.64 3.64 0.64
CA ASP A 178 -1.93 3.68 -0.05
C ASP A 178 -2.11 5.01 -0.80
N ALA A 179 -1.61 6.12 -0.23
CA ALA A 179 -1.56 7.42 -0.91
C ALA A 179 -0.41 8.30 -0.41
N LEU A 180 0.08 9.17 -1.31
CA LEU A 180 1.03 10.23 -1.02
C LEU A 180 0.28 11.56 -1.14
N ARG A 181 0.10 12.27 -0.03
CA ARG A 181 -0.69 13.49 0.05
C ARG A 181 0.13 14.65 0.59
N LYS A 182 -0.36 15.88 0.38
CA LYS A 182 0.27 17.08 0.94
C LYS A 182 0.45 16.98 2.47
N GLU A 183 -0.53 16.39 3.15
CA GLU A 183 -0.55 16.25 4.61
C GLU A 183 0.43 15.20 5.14
N GLY A 184 0.76 14.20 4.31
CA GLY A 184 1.62 13.08 4.71
C GLY A 184 1.42 11.82 3.89
N LEU A 185 2.12 10.79 4.28
CA LEU A 185 1.95 9.41 3.81
C LEU A 185 0.67 8.83 4.42
N VAL A 186 -0.25 8.35 3.59
CA VAL A 186 -1.39 7.53 4.01
C VAL A 186 -1.01 6.06 3.83
N ASN A 187 -1.08 5.30 4.90
CA ASN A 187 -0.86 3.85 4.88
C ASN A 187 -1.63 3.18 6.02
N LYS A 188 -1.58 1.86 6.11
CA LYS A 188 -2.23 1.06 7.15
C LYS A 188 -2.06 1.70 8.54
N ILE A 189 -3.14 1.73 9.33
CA ILE A 189 -3.11 2.19 10.73
C ILE A 189 -1.95 1.53 11.49
N GLY A 190 -1.17 2.31 12.25
CA GLY A 190 0.07 1.89 12.92
C GLY A 190 1.35 2.31 12.19
N THR A 191 1.28 2.67 10.90
CA THR A 191 2.44 3.16 10.13
C THR A 191 3.01 4.44 10.75
N SER A 192 2.16 5.36 11.19
CA SER A 192 2.59 6.59 11.86
C SER A 192 3.30 6.31 13.19
N LEU A 193 2.86 5.31 13.94
CA LEU A 193 3.53 4.87 15.16
C LEU A 193 4.94 4.33 14.86
N LEU A 194 5.08 3.45 13.86
CA LEU A 194 6.39 2.95 13.45
C LEU A 194 7.31 4.10 12.99
N ALA A 195 6.79 5.07 12.21
CA ALA A 195 7.58 6.20 11.75
C ALA A 195 8.06 7.11 12.89
N GLN A 196 7.23 7.32 13.91
CA GLN A 196 7.59 8.06 15.11
C GLN A 196 8.65 7.32 15.93
N ALA A 197 8.49 6.00 16.11
CA ALA A 197 9.48 5.17 16.77
C ALA A 197 10.83 5.17 16.05
N ALA A 198 10.81 5.04 14.71
CA ALA A 198 12.02 5.12 13.87
C ALA A 198 12.72 6.48 14.02
N ASN A 199 11.96 7.59 13.98
CA ASN A 199 12.51 8.93 14.18
C ASN A 199 13.12 9.09 15.59
N GLY A 200 12.45 8.62 16.63
CA GLY A 200 12.94 8.67 18.00
C GLY A 200 14.24 7.86 18.22
N ALA A 201 14.41 6.77 17.46
CA ALA A 201 15.60 5.93 17.44
C ALA A 201 16.66 6.38 16.41
N ALA A 202 16.48 7.53 15.74
CA ALA A 202 17.33 8.04 14.67
C ALA A 202 17.52 7.05 13.50
N LYS A 203 16.50 6.24 13.21
CA LYS A 203 16.52 5.26 12.11
C LYS A 203 15.83 5.83 10.88
N PRO A 204 16.39 5.64 9.66
CA PRO A 204 15.75 6.09 8.44
C PRO A 204 14.45 5.33 8.18
N PHE A 205 13.45 6.08 7.67
CA PHE A 205 12.13 5.55 7.31
C PHE A 205 11.89 5.77 5.82
N TYR A 206 11.87 4.67 5.06
CA TYR A 206 11.70 4.67 3.62
C TYR A 206 10.30 4.21 3.22
N VAL A 207 9.77 4.85 2.19
CA VAL A 207 8.45 4.53 1.62
C VAL A 207 8.63 4.08 0.17
N ILE A 208 8.14 2.89 -0.17
CA ILE A 208 8.14 2.39 -1.54
C ILE A 208 6.74 2.63 -2.10
N ALA A 209 6.64 3.54 -3.06
CA ALA A 209 5.35 3.98 -3.55
C ALA A 209 5.45 4.66 -4.91
N SER A 210 4.72 4.13 -5.88
CA SER A 210 4.66 4.65 -7.24
C SER A 210 4.06 6.06 -7.33
N SER A 211 4.38 6.77 -8.41
CA SER A 211 3.79 8.08 -8.73
C SER A 211 2.27 8.02 -8.87
N LEU A 212 1.71 6.86 -9.23
CA LEU A 212 0.26 6.63 -9.29
C LEU A 212 -0.44 6.73 -7.92
N LYS A 213 0.30 6.76 -6.81
CA LYS A 213 -0.23 6.96 -5.45
C LYS A 213 -0.29 8.43 -5.01
N ILE A 214 0.16 9.37 -5.84
CA ILE A 214 0.05 10.80 -5.54
C ILE A 214 -1.43 11.20 -5.59
N ASP A 215 -1.94 11.68 -4.44
CA ASP A 215 -3.35 12.09 -4.30
C ASP A 215 -3.46 13.59 -4.10
N ARG A 216 -3.94 14.30 -5.13
CA ARG A 216 -4.16 15.75 -5.14
C ARG A 216 -5.61 16.15 -4.83
N ARG A 217 -6.47 15.20 -4.48
CA ARG A 217 -7.87 15.50 -4.13
C ARG A 217 -7.94 16.33 -2.86
N ARG A 218 -8.85 17.31 -2.80
CA ARG A 218 -9.00 18.17 -1.62
C ARG A 218 -9.48 17.40 -0.39
N LYS A 219 -10.40 16.45 -0.58
CA LYS A 219 -10.97 15.65 0.51
C LYS A 219 -10.41 14.24 0.44
N PHE A 220 -10.04 13.72 1.58
CA PHE A 220 -9.65 12.35 1.78
C PHE A 220 -10.26 11.89 3.12
N GLU A 221 -11.09 10.87 3.06
CA GLU A 221 -11.70 10.30 4.25
C GLU A 221 -11.04 8.97 4.56
N ILE A 222 -10.60 8.82 5.81
CA ILE A 222 -10.05 7.56 6.28
C ILE A 222 -11.21 6.59 6.44
N GLU A 223 -11.11 5.45 5.79
CA GLU A 223 -12.09 4.37 5.82
C GLU A 223 -12.21 3.79 7.24
N GLU A 224 -13.42 3.77 7.80
CA GLU A 224 -13.72 3.02 9.01
C GLU A 224 -14.08 1.58 8.63
N ARG A 225 -13.42 0.65 9.27
CA ARG A 225 -13.62 -0.79 9.07
C ARG A 225 -14.65 -1.34 10.05
N PRO A 226 -15.27 -2.47 9.75
CA PRO A 226 -16.22 -3.12 10.67
C PRO A 226 -15.62 -3.35 12.05
N ALA A 227 -16.37 -2.97 13.08
CA ALA A 227 -15.95 -3.11 14.48
C ALA A 227 -15.64 -4.56 14.90
N ASN A 228 -16.28 -5.54 14.26
CA ASN A 228 -16.06 -6.97 14.54
C ASN A 228 -14.67 -7.48 14.15
N GLU A 229 -13.90 -6.73 13.35
CA GLU A 229 -12.50 -7.06 13.09
C GLU A 229 -11.64 -6.91 14.35
N ILE A 230 -11.95 -5.92 15.21
CA ILE A 230 -11.24 -5.70 16.47
C ILE A 230 -11.64 -6.73 17.52
N TYR A 231 -12.95 -6.95 17.71
CA TYR A 231 -13.42 -7.83 18.77
C TYR A 231 -13.81 -9.24 18.30
N ARG A 232 -13.31 -9.67 17.12
CA ARG A 232 -13.59 -11.02 16.56
C ARG A 232 -13.24 -12.17 17.51
N LYS A 233 -12.28 -11.95 18.41
CA LYS A 233 -11.87 -12.94 19.42
C LYS A 233 -12.74 -12.91 20.69
N ILE A 234 -13.67 -11.96 20.82
CA ILE A 234 -14.57 -11.87 21.98
C ILE A 234 -15.74 -12.81 21.77
N ILE A 235 -15.75 -13.88 22.56
CA ILE A 235 -16.79 -14.93 22.51
C ILE A 235 -18.13 -14.41 23.06
N ASN A 236 -18.10 -13.60 24.13
CA ASN A 236 -19.28 -13.01 24.74
C ASN A 236 -19.34 -11.52 24.51
N LYS A 237 -20.38 -11.07 23.81
CA LYS A 237 -20.59 -9.64 23.47
C LYS A 237 -21.36 -8.88 24.55
N LYS A 238 -21.74 -9.53 25.66
CA LYS A 238 -22.46 -8.90 26.77
C LYS A 238 -21.60 -7.79 27.39
N GLY A 239 -22.15 -6.60 27.54
CA GLY A 239 -21.44 -5.43 28.09
C GLY A 239 -20.74 -4.56 27.02
N LEU A 240 -20.80 -4.92 25.73
CA LEU A 240 -20.24 -4.08 24.66
C LEU A 240 -21.16 -2.93 24.23
N GLU A 241 -22.41 -2.90 24.68
CA GLU A 241 -23.45 -1.94 24.25
C GLU A 241 -23.06 -0.47 24.58
N ARG A 242 -22.21 -0.28 25.59
CA ARG A 242 -21.70 1.05 26.02
C ARG A 242 -20.31 1.35 25.51
N ILE A 243 -19.69 0.45 24.72
CA ILE A 243 -18.32 0.61 24.20
C ILE A 243 -18.41 1.06 22.75
N LYS A 244 -17.91 2.27 22.46
CA LYS A 244 -17.74 2.74 21.09
C LYS A 244 -16.45 2.17 20.52
N ILE A 245 -16.56 1.31 19.51
CA ILE A 245 -15.42 0.73 18.81
C ILE A 245 -15.13 1.57 17.56
N ARG A 246 -13.89 1.99 17.38
CA ARG A 246 -13.39 2.68 16.20
C ARG A 246 -12.31 1.83 15.56
N ASN A 247 -12.36 1.66 14.24
CA ASN A 247 -11.42 0.85 13.48
C ASN A 247 -10.99 1.56 12.18
N PRO A 248 -10.22 2.67 12.29
CA PRO A 248 -9.72 3.35 11.10
C PRO A 248 -8.75 2.43 10.35
N ALA A 249 -8.92 2.33 9.02
CA ALA A 249 -8.08 1.46 8.18
C ALA A 249 -6.66 2.00 8.01
N PHE A 250 -6.50 3.33 8.04
CA PHE A 250 -5.27 4.04 7.70
C PHE A 250 -4.94 5.12 8.72
N ASP A 251 -3.68 5.52 8.77
CA ASP A 251 -3.25 6.76 9.41
C ASP A 251 -2.51 7.67 8.42
N ILE A 252 -2.23 8.89 8.86
CA ILE A 252 -1.43 9.86 8.12
C ILE A 252 -0.11 10.05 8.84
N THR A 253 0.98 9.63 8.21
CA THR A 253 2.34 9.84 8.71
C THR A 253 2.89 11.16 8.18
N PRO A 254 3.18 12.13 9.06
CA PRO A 254 3.76 13.41 8.65
C PRO A 254 5.10 13.25 7.93
N TRP A 255 5.32 14.03 6.85
CA TRP A 255 6.54 13.99 6.05
C TRP A 255 7.84 14.24 6.84
N LYS A 256 7.76 14.89 7.99
CA LYS A 256 8.93 15.10 8.86
C LYS A 256 9.58 13.80 9.32
N TYR A 257 8.83 12.70 9.41
CA TYR A 257 9.33 11.37 9.82
C TYR A 257 9.81 10.50 8.66
N VAL A 258 9.52 10.89 7.41
CA VAL A 258 9.91 10.13 6.21
C VAL A 258 11.28 10.59 5.73
N THR A 259 12.21 9.66 5.52
CA THR A 259 13.55 9.95 5.00
C THR A 259 13.52 10.19 3.49
N ALA A 260 12.90 9.26 2.76
CA ALA A 260 12.72 9.36 1.32
C ALA A 260 11.53 8.49 0.86
N VAL A 261 10.97 8.83 -0.30
CA VAL A 261 10.06 7.98 -1.06
C VAL A 261 10.82 7.43 -2.25
N ILE A 262 10.72 6.13 -2.48
CA ILE A 262 11.28 5.46 -3.66
C ILE A 262 10.14 5.12 -4.60
N ASN A 263 10.20 5.61 -5.81
CA ASN A 263 9.24 5.32 -6.86
C ASN A 263 9.95 4.80 -8.13
N GLU A 264 9.22 4.62 -9.21
CA GLU A 264 9.74 4.16 -10.50
C GLU A 264 10.73 5.12 -11.17
N GLU A 265 10.76 6.40 -10.74
CA GLU A 265 11.65 7.43 -11.28
C GLU A 265 12.93 7.59 -10.45
N GLY A 266 12.92 7.16 -9.18
CA GLY A 266 14.09 7.27 -8.32
C GLY A 266 13.81 7.39 -6.83
N ILE A 267 14.83 7.84 -6.12
CA ILE A 267 14.78 8.11 -4.68
C ILE A 267 14.48 9.60 -4.50
N LEU A 268 13.27 9.90 -4.09
CA LEU A 268 12.78 11.26 -3.90
C LEU A 268 13.04 11.74 -2.47
N THR A 269 13.81 12.82 -2.36
CA THR A 269 14.01 13.53 -1.10
C THR A 269 12.74 14.30 -0.70
N LYS A 270 12.68 14.76 0.57
CA LYS A 270 11.55 15.59 1.07
C LYS A 270 11.28 16.83 0.20
N ASN A 271 12.35 17.47 -0.30
CA ASN A 271 12.21 18.68 -1.12
C ASN A 271 11.66 18.38 -2.52
N GLN A 272 12.10 17.28 -3.13
CA GLN A 272 11.54 16.81 -4.40
C GLN A 272 10.08 16.39 -4.26
N LEU A 273 9.76 15.66 -3.20
CA LEU A 273 8.41 15.21 -2.91
C LEU A 273 7.43 16.39 -2.72
N ARG A 274 7.83 17.43 -1.99
CA ARG A 274 7.01 18.65 -1.80
C ARG A 274 6.67 19.38 -3.10
N LYS A 275 7.49 19.26 -4.14
CA LYS A 275 7.24 19.90 -5.44
C LYS A 275 6.18 19.16 -6.27
N ILE A 276 5.97 17.88 -6.03
CA ILE A 276 5.06 17.04 -6.80
C ILE A 276 3.73 16.77 -6.10
N LEU A 277 3.64 17.05 -4.79
CA LEU A 277 2.41 16.98 -3.98
C LEU A 277 1.68 18.33 -3.95
#